data_7056ef15c2550ab5da3105cc445f146a
#
_entry.id   7056ef15c2550ab5da3105cc445f146a
#
_cell.length_a   1.000
_cell.length_b   1.000
_cell.length_c   1.000
_cell.angle_alpha   90.00
_cell.angle_beta   90.00
_cell.angle_gamma   90.00
#
_symmetry.space_group_name_H-M   'P 1'
#
loop_
_entity.id
_entity.type
_entity.pdbx_description
1 polymer ?
#
loop_
_entity_poly.entity_id
_entity_poly.type
_entity_poly.pdbx_seq_one_letter_code
_entity_poly.pdbx_strand_id
1 'polypeptide(L)'
;CFLIGRDHIGIIPLYQGWDANGTYYVASELKALEGYCERIEEFLPGQYYYSPDGAPTRWYQRDWMEYDAVKEATTDIDVLRKALEDAVERQLMSDVPYGVLLSGGLDSSIISAIAKKKAPLRIESGNKEQAWWPQLHSFAVGLVGSPDLAAARKVADHIGTVHHEIHFTVQEGLDAIRDVIYHIETYDVTTVRASTP
;
A
#
# COMPACT_ATOMS: atom_id res chain seq x y z
N CYS A 1 -5.88 -26.53 -16.18
CA CYS A 1 -5.73 -25.13 -16.56
C CYS A 1 -5.71 -24.27 -15.28
N PHE A 2 -5.14 -23.08 -15.38
CA PHE A 2 -5.08 -22.10 -14.29
C PHE A 2 -5.37 -20.70 -14.84
N LEU A 3 -5.77 -19.81 -13.94
CA LEU A 3 -5.97 -18.39 -14.19
C LEU A 3 -5.21 -17.61 -13.10
N ILE A 4 -4.39 -16.66 -13.52
CA ILE A 4 -3.65 -15.75 -12.66
C ILE A 4 -4.05 -14.34 -13.07
N GLY A 5 -4.23 -13.44 -12.11
CA GLY A 5 -4.56 -12.05 -12.38
C GLY A 5 -3.92 -11.13 -11.35
N ARG A 6 -3.52 -9.95 -11.79
CA ARG A 6 -3.01 -8.90 -10.93
C ARG A 6 -3.87 -7.65 -11.08
N ASP A 7 -4.18 -6.99 -9.98
CA ASP A 7 -4.96 -5.76 -10.00
C ASP A 7 -4.27 -4.66 -10.84
N HIS A 8 -5.03 -3.64 -11.19
CA HIS A 8 -4.61 -2.61 -12.14
C HIS A 8 -3.50 -1.69 -11.62
N ILE A 9 -3.26 -1.64 -10.30
CA ILE A 9 -2.19 -0.87 -9.66
C ILE A 9 -1.04 -1.81 -9.26
N GLY A 10 -1.34 -3.11 -9.03
CA GLY A 10 -0.37 -4.08 -8.55
C GLY A 10 -0.04 -3.89 -7.07
N ILE A 11 -1.06 -3.68 -6.23
CA ILE A 11 -0.90 -3.44 -4.79
C ILE A 11 -0.09 -4.57 -4.13
N ILE A 12 -0.39 -5.83 -4.50
CA ILE A 12 0.42 -6.96 -4.08
C ILE A 12 1.43 -7.26 -5.18
N PRO A 13 2.73 -7.38 -4.87
CA PRO A 13 3.73 -7.88 -5.81
C PRO A 13 3.35 -9.25 -6.35
N LEU A 14 3.67 -9.52 -7.60
CA LEU A 14 3.46 -10.81 -8.22
C LEU A 14 4.59 -11.08 -9.22
N TYR A 15 5.23 -12.23 -9.07
CA TYR A 15 6.33 -12.67 -9.89
C TYR A 15 5.99 -13.99 -10.58
N GLN A 16 6.56 -14.20 -11.73
CA GLN A 16 6.49 -15.44 -12.49
C GLN A 16 7.89 -15.94 -12.80
N GLY A 17 8.05 -17.26 -12.85
CA GLY A 17 9.36 -17.85 -13.12
C GLY A 17 9.27 -19.20 -13.77
N TRP A 18 10.40 -19.65 -14.35
CA TRP A 18 10.55 -20.92 -15.03
C TRP A 18 11.84 -21.62 -14.57
N ASP A 19 11.74 -22.90 -14.26
CA ASP A 19 12.92 -23.72 -13.99
C ASP A 19 13.58 -24.22 -15.28
N ALA A 20 14.69 -24.95 -15.13
CA ALA A 20 15.43 -25.56 -16.25
C ALA A 20 14.58 -26.52 -17.11
N ASN A 21 13.50 -27.06 -16.58
CA ASN A 21 12.62 -27.99 -17.29
C ASN A 21 11.41 -27.27 -17.92
N GLY A 22 11.31 -25.94 -17.78
CA GLY A 22 10.20 -25.14 -18.25
C GLY A 22 8.96 -25.19 -17.35
N THR A 23 9.08 -25.69 -16.12
CA THR A 23 7.98 -25.63 -15.14
C THR A 23 7.73 -24.19 -14.76
N TYR A 24 6.46 -23.80 -14.77
CA TYR A 24 6.01 -22.45 -14.49
C TYR A 24 5.66 -22.27 -13.01
N TYR A 25 6.21 -21.24 -12.40
CA TYR A 25 6.02 -20.88 -11.00
C TYR A 25 5.46 -19.47 -10.87
N VAL A 26 4.66 -19.26 -9.85
CA VAL A 26 4.11 -17.94 -9.52
C VAL A 26 4.17 -17.71 -8.00
N ALA A 27 4.61 -16.54 -7.59
CA ALA A 27 4.67 -16.17 -6.18
C ALA A 27 4.48 -14.65 -5.99
N SER A 28 3.98 -14.27 -4.84
CA SER A 28 3.88 -12.86 -4.42
C SER A 28 5.21 -12.30 -3.88
N GLU A 29 6.17 -13.15 -3.60
CA GLU A 29 7.50 -12.80 -3.12
C GLU A 29 8.55 -13.38 -4.06
N LEU A 30 9.51 -12.55 -4.49
CA LEU A 30 10.59 -12.94 -5.42
C LEU A 30 11.49 -14.02 -4.82
N LYS A 31 11.80 -13.90 -3.52
CA LYS A 31 12.62 -14.87 -2.78
C LYS A 31 12.05 -16.29 -2.77
N ALA A 32 10.73 -16.43 -2.96
CA ALA A 32 10.10 -17.74 -3.07
C ALA A 32 10.42 -18.47 -4.39
N LEU A 33 10.85 -17.72 -5.41
CA LEU A 33 11.26 -18.26 -6.73
C LEU A 33 12.77 -18.39 -6.83
N GLU A 34 13.53 -17.66 -6.03
CA GLU A 34 14.98 -17.73 -6.01
C GLU A 34 15.46 -19.13 -5.64
N GLY A 35 16.41 -19.65 -6.37
CA GLY A 35 16.95 -21.01 -6.20
C GLY A 35 16.13 -22.14 -6.87
N TYR A 36 14.93 -21.85 -7.36
CA TYR A 36 14.10 -22.81 -8.11
C TYR A 36 14.00 -22.43 -9.60
N CYS A 37 13.95 -21.14 -9.91
CA CYS A 37 13.77 -20.64 -11.26
C CYS A 37 15.08 -20.12 -11.84
N GLU A 38 15.35 -20.44 -13.11
CA GLU A 38 16.46 -19.87 -13.88
C GLU A 38 16.11 -18.49 -14.46
N ARG A 39 14.83 -18.25 -14.68
CA ARG A 39 14.30 -16.98 -15.18
C ARG A 39 13.14 -16.54 -14.30
N ILE A 40 13.20 -15.30 -13.81
CA ILE A 40 12.15 -14.69 -13.01
C ILE A 40 11.80 -13.35 -13.64
N GLU A 41 10.51 -13.05 -13.72
CA GLU A 41 9.98 -11.81 -14.25
C GLU A 41 8.86 -11.29 -13.36
N GLU A 42 8.67 -9.98 -13.33
CA GLU A 42 7.50 -9.40 -12.72
C GLU A 42 6.26 -9.71 -13.58
N PHE A 43 5.18 -10.15 -12.91
CA PHE A 43 3.86 -10.22 -13.55
C PHE A 43 3.23 -8.82 -13.47
N LEU A 44 3.09 -8.15 -14.62
CA LEU A 44 2.75 -6.74 -14.67
C LEU A 44 1.33 -6.43 -14.15
N PRO A 45 1.12 -5.27 -13.50
CA PRO A 45 -0.19 -4.81 -13.10
C PRO A 45 -1.18 -4.71 -14.28
N GLY A 46 -2.45 -4.98 -14.01
CA GLY A 46 -3.51 -4.90 -15.03
C GLY A 46 -3.44 -5.99 -16.07
N GLN A 47 -2.78 -7.11 -15.76
CA GLN A 47 -2.73 -8.29 -16.61
C GLN A 47 -3.39 -9.50 -15.97
N TYR A 48 -3.83 -10.42 -16.80
CA TYR A 48 -4.19 -11.78 -16.42
C TYR A 48 -3.47 -12.78 -17.34
N TYR A 49 -3.29 -13.99 -16.85
CA TYR A 49 -2.80 -15.13 -17.64
C TYR A 49 -3.74 -16.31 -17.48
N TYR A 50 -4.44 -16.62 -18.55
CA TYR A 50 -5.22 -17.86 -18.65
C TYR A 50 -4.41 -18.89 -19.42
N SER A 51 -4.13 -20.02 -18.80
CA SER A 51 -3.14 -20.97 -19.34
C SER A 51 -3.43 -21.49 -20.77
N PRO A 52 -4.71 -21.64 -21.24
CA PRO A 52 -4.97 -21.97 -22.63
C PRO A 52 -4.55 -20.89 -23.64
N ASP A 53 -4.47 -19.62 -23.24
CA ASP A 53 -4.11 -18.50 -24.12
C ASP A 53 -2.60 -18.41 -24.38
N GLY A 54 -1.79 -19.09 -23.57
CA GLY A 54 -0.35 -19.20 -23.75
C GLY A 54 0.49 -17.98 -23.39
N ALA A 55 -0.14 -16.82 -23.06
CA ALA A 55 0.56 -15.59 -22.71
C ALA A 55 -0.29 -14.68 -21.83
N PRO A 56 0.34 -13.83 -20.98
CA PRO A 56 -0.37 -12.77 -20.24
C PRO A 56 -1.03 -11.78 -21.17
N THR A 57 -2.27 -11.40 -20.81
CA THR A 57 -3.08 -10.43 -21.56
C THR A 57 -3.41 -9.24 -20.67
N ARG A 58 -3.26 -8.02 -21.22
CA ARG A 58 -3.64 -6.79 -20.50
C ARG A 58 -5.17 -6.64 -20.54
N TRP A 59 -5.78 -6.50 -19.36
CA TRP A 59 -7.22 -6.27 -19.21
C TRP A 59 -7.58 -4.85 -18.80
N TYR A 60 -6.59 -4.08 -18.28
CA TYR A 60 -6.78 -2.72 -17.81
C TYR A 60 -5.93 -1.73 -18.61
N GLN A 61 -6.60 -0.77 -19.21
CA GLN A 61 -5.95 0.36 -19.90
C GLN A 61 -6.82 1.61 -19.71
N ARG A 62 -6.17 2.72 -19.41
CA ARG A 62 -6.80 4.04 -19.23
C ARG A 62 -6.04 5.08 -20.03
N ASP A 63 -6.75 6.14 -20.44
CA ASP A 63 -6.20 7.22 -21.27
C ASP A 63 -5.01 7.92 -20.60
N TRP A 64 -5.02 8.04 -19.26
CA TRP A 64 -3.92 8.65 -18.50
C TRP A 64 -2.60 7.84 -18.54
N MET A 65 -2.62 6.63 -19.03
CA MET A 65 -1.39 5.84 -19.27
C MET A 65 -0.60 6.37 -20.46
N GLU A 66 -1.24 7.16 -21.32
CA GLU A 66 -0.62 7.84 -22.46
C GLU A 66 -0.48 9.32 -22.14
N TYR A 67 0.75 9.83 -22.01
CA TYR A 67 1.00 11.22 -21.63
C TYR A 67 0.31 12.22 -22.56
N ASP A 68 0.36 11.99 -23.86
CA ASP A 68 -0.23 12.88 -24.85
C ASP A 68 -1.77 13.01 -24.74
N ALA A 69 -2.43 11.97 -24.23
CA ALA A 69 -3.87 11.99 -24.03
C ALA A 69 -4.30 12.86 -22.82
N VAL A 70 -3.39 13.14 -21.88
CA VAL A 70 -3.73 13.84 -20.63
C VAL A 70 -2.93 15.13 -20.37
N LYS A 71 -1.95 15.46 -21.19
CA LYS A 71 -1.07 16.62 -20.97
C LYS A 71 -1.80 17.95 -20.87
N GLU A 72 -2.95 18.09 -21.53
CA GLU A 72 -3.80 19.28 -21.51
C GLU A 72 -5.00 19.15 -20.54
N ALA A 73 -5.08 18.04 -19.78
CA ALA A 73 -6.19 17.82 -18.87
C ALA A 73 -6.16 18.82 -17.70
N THR A 74 -7.32 19.37 -17.38
CA THR A 74 -7.48 20.25 -16.21
C THR A 74 -7.89 19.44 -14.98
N THR A 75 -7.42 19.87 -13.81
CA THR A 75 -7.77 19.23 -12.54
C THR A 75 -8.95 19.94 -11.90
N ASP A 76 -10.01 19.20 -11.61
CA ASP A 76 -11.11 19.65 -10.74
C ASP A 76 -10.81 19.16 -9.31
N ILE A 77 -10.58 20.11 -8.40
CA ILE A 77 -10.21 19.83 -7.00
C ILE A 77 -11.36 19.15 -6.24
N ASP A 78 -12.62 19.49 -6.53
CA ASP A 78 -13.76 18.87 -5.85
C ASP A 78 -13.97 17.43 -6.29
N VAL A 79 -13.75 17.13 -7.57
CA VAL A 79 -13.75 15.76 -8.10
C VAL A 79 -12.61 14.96 -7.49
N LEU A 80 -11.40 15.54 -7.42
CA LEU A 80 -10.24 14.88 -6.80
C LEU A 80 -10.49 14.59 -5.31
N ARG A 81 -10.99 15.57 -4.56
CA ARG A 81 -11.34 15.40 -3.14
C ARG A 81 -12.34 14.27 -2.94
N LYS A 82 -13.41 14.28 -3.72
CA LYS A 82 -14.44 13.24 -3.63
C LYS A 82 -13.87 11.86 -3.97
N ALA A 83 -13.09 11.75 -5.02
CA ALA A 83 -12.45 10.49 -5.42
C ALA A 83 -11.52 9.95 -4.34
N LEU A 84 -10.76 10.82 -3.65
CA LEU A 84 -9.89 10.44 -2.55
C LEU A 84 -10.70 9.99 -1.33
N GLU A 85 -11.76 10.73 -0.94
CA GLU A 85 -12.66 10.34 0.15
C GLU A 85 -13.30 8.95 -0.13
N ASP A 86 -13.78 8.73 -1.35
CA ASP A 86 -14.40 7.47 -1.77
C ASP A 86 -13.36 6.32 -1.81
N ALA A 87 -12.12 6.60 -2.21
CA ALA A 87 -11.04 5.61 -2.22
C ALA A 87 -10.68 5.16 -0.79
N VAL A 88 -10.51 6.11 0.13
CA VAL A 88 -10.24 5.80 1.55
C VAL A 88 -11.42 5.03 2.14
N GLU A 89 -12.67 5.49 1.94
CA GLU A 89 -13.86 4.84 2.49
C GLU A 89 -13.96 3.37 2.08
N ARG A 90 -13.68 3.05 0.82
CA ARG A 90 -13.68 1.66 0.31
C ARG A 90 -12.63 0.77 0.98
N GLN A 91 -11.54 1.34 1.48
CA GLN A 91 -10.45 0.59 2.12
C GLN A 91 -10.63 0.44 3.64
N LEU A 92 -11.64 1.05 4.23
CA LEU A 92 -11.91 0.95 5.67
C LEU A 92 -12.78 -0.27 6.04
N MET A 93 -13.13 -1.11 5.08
CA MET A 93 -13.86 -2.35 5.34
C MET A 93 -12.97 -3.31 6.13
N SER A 94 -13.36 -3.58 7.38
CA SER A 94 -12.61 -4.46 8.29
C SER A 94 -13.53 -5.02 9.37
N ASP A 95 -13.35 -6.29 9.70
CA ASP A 95 -14.01 -6.99 10.80
C ASP A 95 -13.20 -6.93 12.11
N VAL A 96 -12.04 -6.27 12.09
CA VAL A 96 -11.18 -6.04 13.25
C VAL A 96 -10.86 -4.55 13.41
N PRO A 97 -10.48 -4.10 14.62
CA PRO A 97 -9.99 -2.73 14.81
C PRO A 97 -8.78 -2.44 13.92
N TYR A 98 -8.74 -1.25 13.35
CA TYR A 98 -7.63 -0.79 12.53
C TYR A 98 -7.09 0.56 13.02
N GLY A 99 -5.89 0.89 12.61
CA GLY A 99 -5.25 2.17 12.85
C GLY A 99 -4.67 2.75 11.56
N VAL A 100 -4.13 3.94 11.66
CA VAL A 100 -3.48 4.63 10.54
C VAL A 100 -2.02 4.93 10.87
N LEU A 101 -1.16 4.83 9.88
CA LEU A 101 0.21 5.31 9.97
C LEU A 101 0.22 6.82 9.70
N LEU A 102 0.78 7.59 10.61
CA LEU A 102 0.75 9.06 10.57
C LEU A 102 2.16 9.61 10.70
N SER A 103 2.73 10.06 9.59
CA SER A 103 4.08 10.67 9.56
C SER A 103 4.06 12.19 9.82
N GLY A 104 2.88 12.82 9.81
CA GLY A 104 2.74 14.28 9.90
C GLY A 104 2.97 15.02 8.57
N GLY A 105 3.28 14.30 7.48
CA GLY A 105 3.29 14.82 6.11
C GLY A 105 1.88 15.06 5.58
N LEU A 106 1.77 15.76 4.45
CA LEU A 106 0.48 16.14 3.85
C LEU A 106 -0.40 14.92 3.56
N ASP A 107 0.14 13.92 2.87
CA ASP A 107 -0.62 12.77 2.40
C ASP A 107 -1.16 11.92 3.55
N SER A 108 -0.29 11.54 4.49
CA SER A 108 -0.69 10.77 5.67
C SER A 108 -1.70 11.51 6.54
N SER A 109 -1.58 12.85 6.63
CA SER A 109 -2.51 13.69 7.38
C SER A 109 -3.90 13.74 6.76
N ILE A 110 -3.97 13.90 5.43
CA ILE A 110 -5.26 13.89 4.69
C ILE A 110 -5.93 12.52 4.80
N ILE A 111 -5.19 11.44 4.53
CA ILE A 111 -5.72 10.07 4.63
C ILE A 111 -6.23 9.78 6.05
N SER A 112 -5.45 10.14 7.08
CA SER A 112 -5.85 9.95 8.48
C SER A 112 -7.08 10.78 8.87
N ALA A 113 -7.20 12.01 8.37
CA ALA A 113 -8.37 12.84 8.62
C ALA A 113 -9.64 12.27 7.97
N ILE A 114 -9.54 11.77 6.74
CA ILE A 114 -10.65 11.11 6.05
C ILE A 114 -11.02 9.82 6.79
N ALA A 115 -10.04 8.99 7.14
CA ALA A 115 -10.26 7.76 7.89
C ALA A 115 -10.95 8.05 9.24
N LYS A 116 -10.51 9.07 9.98
CA LYS A 116 -11.14 9.50 11.23
C LYS A 116 -12.60 9.93 11.04
N LYS A 117 -12.90 10.66 9.98
CA LYS A 117 -14.26 11.09 9.65
C LYS A 117 -15.17 9.89 9.35
N LYS A 118 -14.63 8.82 8.76
CA LYS A 118 -15.36 7.63 8.32
C LYS A 118 -15.37 6.50 9.37
N ALA A 119 -14.37 6.42 10.24
CA ALA A 119 -14.19 5.35 11.22
C ALA A 119 -15.42 5.02 12.10
N PRO A 120 -16.29 5.98 12.47
CA PRO A 120 -17.48 5.67 13.25
C PRO A 120 -18.56 4.86 12.52
N LEU A 121 -18.43 4.67 11.21
CA LEU A 121 -19.45 4.04 10.38
C LEU A 121 -18.99 2.65 9.92
N ARG A 122 -19.88 1.65 9.97
CA ARG A 122 -19.65 0.33 9.37
C ARG A 122 -19.98 0.35 7.89
N ILE A 123 -19.21 -0.40 7.11
CA ILE A 123 -19.31 -0.43 5.64
C ILE A 123 -19.71 -1.84 5.14
N GLU A 124 -19.49 -2.89 5.93
CA GLU A 124 -19.58 -4.30 5.49
C GLU A 124 -20.97 -4.74 5.03
N SER A 125 -22.03 -4.18 5.60
CA SER A 125 -23.43 -4.62 5.30
C SER A 125 -24.17 -3.78 4.28
N GLY A 126 -23.49 -2.81 3.65
CA GLY A 126 -24.18 -1.81 2.81
C GLY A 126 -24.99 -0.77 3.60
N ASN A 127 -25.29 -1.04 4.85
CA ASN A 127 -25.87 -0.09 5.81
C ASN A 127 -24.75 0.47 6.69
N LYS A 128 -24.64 1.79 6.75
CA LYS A 128 -23.63 2.46 7.58
C LYS A 128 -24.10 2.45 9.04
N GLU A 129 -23.80 1.40 9.76
CA GLU A 129 -24.01 1.28 11.19
C GLU A 129 -22.80 1.81 11.95
N GLN A 130 -23.01 2.27 13.21
CA GLN A 130 -21.92 2.74 14.04
C GLN A 130 -20.97 1.58 14.36
N ALA A 131 -19.67 1.78 14.10
CA ALA A 131 -18.64 0.81 14.42
C ALA A 131 -18.58 0.56 15.94
N TRP A 132 -18.35 -0.69 16.34
CA TRP A 132 -18.17 -1.04 17.75
C TRP A 132 -16.82 -0.60 18.34
N TRP A 133 -15.85 -0.15 17.49
CA TRP A 133 -14.59 0.50 17.89
C TRP A 133 -14.49 1.92 17.31
N PRO A 134 -15.22 2.90 17.81
CA PRO A 134 -15.32 4.21 17.19
C PRO A 134 -14.05 5.07 17.32
N GLN A 135 -13.08 4.65 18.16
CA GLN A 135 -11.82 5.35 18.31
C GLN A 135 -10.80 4.89 17.28
N LEU A 136 -10.30 5.84 16.47
CA LEU A 136 -9.21 5.58 15.55
C LEU A 136 -7.87 5.78 16.25
N HIS A 137 -7.00 4.79 16.13
CA HIS A 137 -5.62 4.86 16.61
C HIS A 137 -4.71 5.31 15.47
N SER A 138 -3.72 6.14 15.77
CA SER A 138 -2.66 6.53 14.84
C SER A 138 -1.30 6.18 15.39
N PHE A 139 -0.39 5.79 14.51
CA PHE A 139 0.94 5.33 14.87
C PHE A 139 1.99 6.13 14.10
N ALA A 140 3.05 6.53 14.79
CA ALA A 140 4.23 7.11 14.19
C ALA A 140 5.48 6.41 14.74
N VAL A 141 6.47 6.22 13.90
CA VAL A 141 7.74 5.62 14.27
C VAL A 141 8.88 6.55 13.91
N GLY A 142 9.88 6.68 14.77
CA GLY A 142 11.01 7.56 14.48
C GLY A 142 12.03 7.65 15.61
N LEU A 143 13.11 8.38 15.34
CA LEU A 143 14.12 8.68 16.35
C LEU A 143 13.59 9.65 17.41
N VAL A 144 14.03 9.52 18.63
CA VAL A 144 13.68 10.46 19.70
C VAL A 144 14.05 11.90 19.28
N GLY A 145 13.08 12.81 19.40
CA GLY A 145 13.24 14.21 19.01
C GLY A 145 13.11 14.49 17.50
N SER A 146 12.69 13.51 16.71
CA SER A 146 12.41 13.71 15.28
C SER A 146 11.33 14.79 15.07
N PRO A 147 11.55 15.72 14.13
CA PRO A 147 10.54 16.71 13.76
C PRO A 147 9.27 16.09 13.18
N ASP A 148 9.40 14.93 12.54
CA ASP A 148 8.25 14.20 11.96
C ASP A 148 7.32 13.68 13.06
N LEU A 149 7.87 13.15 14.17
CA LEU A 149 7.05 12.73 15.32
C LEU A 149 6.30 13.92 15.94
N ALA A 150 6.97 15.09 16.04
CA ALA A 150 6.32 16.29 16.53
C ALA A 150 5.22 16.80 15.59
N ALA A 151 5.39 16.67 14.27
CA ALA A 151 4.38 16.98 13.27
C ALA A 151 3.20 15.99 13.34
N ALA A 152 3.49 14.69 13.43
CA ALA A 152 2.49 13.64 13.58
C ALA A 152 1.62 13.86 14.83
N ARG A 153 2.24 14.21 15.96
CA ARG A 153 1.51 14.53 17.20
C ARG A 153 0.54 15.68 17.01
N LYS A 154 0.97 16.77 16.39
CA LYS A 154 0.09 17.94 16.13
C LYS A 154 -1.13 17.56 15.28
N VAL A 155 -0.92 16.73 14.25
CA VAL A 155 -2.01 16.26 13.40
C VAL A 155 -2.94 15.34 14.18
N ALA A 156 -2.38 14.39 14.94
CA ALA A 156 -3.17 13.47 15.78
C ALA A 156 -4.07 14.19 16.78
N ASP A 157 -3.52 15.20 17.45
CA ASP A 157 -4.28 16.05 18.40
C ASP A 157 -5.42 16.81 17.68
N HIS A 158 -5.13 17.34 16.48
CA HIS A 158 -6.11 18.08 15.69
C HIS A 158 -7.27 17.20 15.20
N ILE A 159 -6.98 16.00 14.69
CA ILE A 159 -8.02 15.08 14.18
C ILE A 159 -8.63 14.20 15.27
N GLY A 160 -8.07 14.19 16.47
CA GLY A 160 -8.62 13.48 17.63
C GLY A 160 -8.43 11.97 17.55
N THR A 161 -7.26 11.49 17.16
CA THR A 161 -6.88 10.06 17.22
C THR A 161 -6.21 9.74 18.55
N VAL A 162 -6.24 8.46 18.94
CA VAL A 162 -5.39 7.94 20.03
C VAL A 162 -4.01 7.68 19.41
N HIS A 163 -3.05 8.57 19.70
CA HIS A 163 -1.75 8.55 19.03
C HIS A 163 -0.70 7.76 19.80
N HIS A 164 0.02 6.91 19.08
CA HIS A 164 1.12 6.09 19.59
C HIS A 164 2.42 6.46 18.88
N GLU A 165 3.44 6.82 19.67
CA GLU A 165 4.80 7.03 19.15
C GLU A 165 5.67 5.83 19.49
N ILE A 166 6.33 5.28 18.49
CA ILE A 166 7.29 4.19 18.62
C ILE A 166 8.67 4.77 18.34
N HIS A 167 9.57 4.66 19.30
CA HIS A 167 10.93 5.17 19.18
C HIS A 167 11.89 4.03 18.93
N PHE A 168 12.88 4.29 18.09
CA PHE A 168 14.01 3.41 17.88
C PHE A 168 15.32 4.21 17.92
N THR A 169 16.44 3.55 18.19
CA THR A 169 17.78 4.12 18.17
C THR A 169 18.39 4.00 16.78
N VAL A 170 19.42 4.82 16.50
CA VAL A 170 20.19 4.71 15.25
C VAL A 170 20.74 3.29 15.05
N GLN A 171 21.20 2.65 16.14
CA GLN A 171 21.74 1.30 16.05
C GLN A 171 20.67 0.27 15.69
N GLU A 172 19.51 0.30 16.35
CA GLU A 172 18.38 -0.56 16.00
C GLU A 172 17.95 -0.38 14.54
N GLY A 173 17.94 0.88 14.06
CA GLY A 173 17.65 1.16 12.66
C GLY A 173 18.68 0.55 11.69
N LEU A 174 19.97 0.66 12.01
CA LEU A 174 21.02 0.05 11.19
C LEU A 174 20.97 -1.47 11.21
N ASP A 175 20.69 -2.06 12.36
CA ASP A 175 20.57 -3.51 12.51
C ASP A 175 19.36 -4.07 11.72
N ALA A 176 18.26 -3.33 11.66
CA ALA A 176 17.04 -3.73 10.96
C ALA A 176 17.14 -3.66 9.42
N ILE A 177 18.06 -2.86 8.85
CA ILE A 177 18.13 -2.62 7.39
C ILE A 177 18.19 -3.92 6.59
N ARG A 178 18.99 -4.89 7.04
CA ARG A 178 19.15 -6.17 6.35
C ARG A 178 17.83 -6.94 6.28
N ASP A 179 17.10 -6.98 7.38
CA ASP A 179 15.81 -7.66 7.46
C ASP A 179 14.75 -6.93 6.63
N VAL A 180 14.77 -5.59 6.65
CA VAL A 180 13.90 -4.78 5.79
C VAL A 180 14.16 -5.12 4.31
N ILE A 181 15.42 -5.12 3.85
CA ILE A 181 15.76 -5.48 2.46
C ILE A 181 15.27 -6.90 2.12
N TYR A 182 15.44 -7.85 3.04
CA TYR A 182 14.97 -9.22 2.83
C TYR A 182 13.44 -9.29 2.66
N HIS A 183 12.69 -8.52 3.45
CA HIS A 183 11.23 -8.55 3.41
C HIS A 183 10.63 -7.77 2.24
N ILE A 184 11.19 -6.59 1.91
CA ILE A 184 10.68 -5.76 0.80
C ILE A 184 11.30 -6.12 -0.55
N GLU A 185 12.34 -6.97 -0.57
CA GLU A 185 13.00 -7.49 -1.77
C GLU A 185 13.57 -6.42 -2.72
N THR A 186 13.94 -5.27 -2.14
CA THR A 186 14.61 -4.18 -2.87
C THR A 186 15.64 -3.51 -1.99
N TYR A 187 16.64 -2.88 -2.61
CA TYR A 187 17.63 -2.02 -1.95
C TYR A 187 17.57 -0.57 -2.44
N ASP A 188 16.48 -0.20 -3.11
CA ASP A 188 16.27 1.19 -3.52
C ASP A 188 16.22 2.10 -2.29
N VAL A 189 17.07 3.13 -2.30
CA VAL A 189 17.23 4.09 -1.18
C VAL A 189 15.93 4.79 -0.81
N THR A 190 15.02 4.99 -1.76
CA THR A 190 13.73 5.63 -1.50
C THR A 190 12.76 4.71 -0.77
N THR A 191 12.90 3.42 -0.95
CA THR A 191 12.02 2.38 -0.39
C THR A 191 12.60 1.78 0.89
N VAL A 192 13.92 1.53 0.93
CA VAL A 192 14.60 0.95 2.10
C VAL A 192 14.82 2.01 3.17
N ARG A 193 13.97 2.01 4.18
CA ARG A 193 14.12 2.86 5.36
C ARG A 193 13.94 2.01 6.61
N ALA A 194 14.71 2.30 7.64
CA ALA A 194 14.61 1.61 8.93
C ALA A 194 13.22 1.75 9.60
N SER A 195 12.44 2.73 9.16
CA SER A 195 11.06 2.96 9.62
C SER A 195 10.01 2.34 8.71
N THR A 196 10.40 1.52 7.72
CA THR A 196 9.45 0.76 6.89
C THR A 196 8.78 -0.28 7.78
N PRO A 197 7.44 -0.27 7.84
CA PRO A 197 6.70 -1.20 8.72
C PRO A 197 6.78 -2.65 8.26
#